data_8aac1cb50ebddb343e661630af5f34ef
#
_entry.id   8aac1cb50ebddb343e661630af5f34ef
#
_cell.length_a   1.000
_cell.length_b   1.000
_cell.length_c   1.000
_cell.angle_alpha   90.00
_cell.angle_beta   90.00
_cell.angle_gamma   90.00
#
_symmetry.space_group_name_H-M   'P 1'
#
loop_
_entity.id
_entity.type
_entity.pdbx_description
1 polymer ?
#
loop_
_entity_poly.entity_id
_entity_poly.type
_entity_poly.pdbx_seq_one_letter_code
_entity_poly.pdbx_strand_id
1 'polypeptide(L)'
;MKVTRAASIPLVTHDPYFSIWSSSDNLYDTDTIHWTGKRQQIRGYLTVDKTVYCFMGDKEFHQILPQISLDVTATATTYIFENDKVRLCCRFTSPLILSDPLLVSRPCTYIDFMVEKKNADNVQLDFIVSADLVRQEKDEVAGFAGTFKQGFSYASMGRMRQQPLGSSGDHTTIDWGYVYLAGNDKSTITYDAANEAIRCQAANLNCQTTLILAYDDLASINYFGEWRKAYWTTKYKTILEAISAAFADQKKVYKQASEIDCEIEAKAKKIGGDEYAFLCVMS
;
A
#
# COMPACT_ATOMS: atom_id res chain seq x y z
N MET A 1 -26.20 0.04 -18.84
CA MET A 1 -26.03 -0.52 -17.49
C MET A 1 -25.00 0.36 -16.79
N LYS A 2 -25.33 1.01 -15.70
CA LYS A 2 -24.39 1.88 -15.00
C LYS A 2 -23.42 0.98 -14.25
N VAL A 3 -22.16 0.94 -14.64
CA VAL A 3 -21.11 0.23 -13.91
C VAL A 3 -20.85 1.01 -12.64
N THR A 4 -21.19 0.44 -11.50
CA THR A 4 -21.08 1.13 -10.21
C THR A 4 -19.85 0.71 -9.43
N ARG A 5 -19.13 -0.36 -9.87
CA ARG A 5 -17.97 -0.92 -9.17
C ARG A 5 -17.13 -1.81 -10.08
N ALA A 6 -15.81 -1.78 -9.89
CA ALA A 6 -14.89 -2.75 -10.48
C ALA A 6 -14.90 -4.09 -9.73
N ALA A 7 -14.50 -5.16 -10.40
CA ALA A 7 -14.40 -6.50 -9.80
C ALA A 7 -13.33 -6.56 -8.69
N SER A 8 -12.28 -5.80 -8.81
CA SER A 8 -11.22 -5.63 -7.81
C SER A 8 -10.76 -4.17 -7.80
N ILE A 9 -10.29 -3.70 -6.64
CA ILE A 9 -9.86 -2.32 -6.42
C ILE A 9 -8.35 -2.32 -6.15
N PRO A 10 -7.52 -1.56 -6.92
CA PRO A 10 -6.09 -1.49 -6.72
C PRO A 10 -5.75 -0.75 -5.43
N LEU A 11 -4.76 -1.24 -4.68
CA LEU A 11 -4.25 -0.61 -3.46
C LEU A 11 -2.77 -0.26 -3.60
N VAL A 12 -1.96 -1.23 -4.03
CA VAL A 12 -0.52 -1.08 -4.23
C VAL A 12 -0.19 -1.68 -5.58
N THR A 13 0.37 -0.86 -6.48
CA THR A 13 0.65 -1.28 -7.86
C THR A 13 2.04 -0.81 -8.27
N HIS A 14 3.09 -1.55 -7.87
CA HIS A 14 4.48 -1.24 -8.25
C HIS A 14 4.84 -1.88 -9.58
N ASP A 15 4.60 -3.18 -9.69
CA ASP A 15 4.87 -4.00 -10.85
C ASP A 15 3.98 -5.26 -10.82
N PRO A 16 3.98 -6.09 -11.87
CA PRO A 16 3.12 -7.28 -11.93
C PRO A 16 3.36 -8.31 -10.83
N TYR A 17 4.52 -8.34 -10.19
CA TYR A 17 4.84 -9.28 -9.11
C TYR A 17 4.52 -8.74 -7.72
N PHE A 18 4.48 -7.41 -7.56
CA PHE A 18 4.09 -6.74 -6.32
C PHE A 18 2.90 -5.82 -6.55
N SER A 19 1.72 -6.43 -6.56
CA SER A 19 0.46 -5.78 -6.91
C SER A 19 -0.66 -6.28 -6.02
N ILE A 20 -1.17 -5.42 -5.14
CA ILE A 20 -2.10 -5.77 -4.06
C ILE A 20 -3.45 -5.10 -4.30
N TRP A 21 -4.52 -5.87 -4.17
CA TRP A 21 -5.88 -5.51 -4.52
C TRP A 21 -6.86 -5.88 -3.41
N SER A 22 -8.01 -5.19 -3.36
CA SER A 22 -9.20 -5.59 -2.63
C SER A 22 -10.22 -6.17 -3.59
N SER A 23 -10.64 -7.41 -3.38
CA SER A 23 -11.62 -8.12 -4.22
C SER A 23 -13.04 -8.11 -3.64
N SER A 24 -13.26 -7.39 -2.53
CA SER A 24 -14.54 -7.36 -1.81
C SER A 24 -15.24 -6.00 -1.88
N ASP A 25 -16.52 -5.95 -1.51
CA ASP A 25 -17.33 -4.73 -1.53
C ASP A 25 -16.86 -3.70 -0.51
N ASN A 26 -16.51 -4.17 0.68
CA ASN A 26 -15.89 -3.34 1.69
C ASN A 26 -14.47 -3.83 1.95
N LEU A 27 -13.57 -2.92 2.24
CA LEU A 27 -12.15 -3.21 2.45
C LEU A 27 -11.89 -4.20 3.61
N TYR A 28 -12.86 -4.38 4.51
CA TYR A 28 -12.81 -5.27 5.66
C TYR A 28 -13.54 -6.61 5.47
N ASP A 29 -14.09 -6.92 4.31
CA ASP A 29 -14.88 -8.17 4.13
C ASP A 29 -14.00 -9.40 3.90
N THR A 30 -12.82 -9.22 3.28
CA THR A 30 -11.85 -10.28 3.01
C THR A 30 -10.42 -9.76 3.12
N ASP A 31 -9.46 -10.67 3.24
CA ASP A 31 -8.04 -10.31 3.11
C ASP A 31 -7.73 -9.73 1.74
N THR A 32 -6.71 -8.88 1.67
CA THR A 32 -6.17 -8.38 0.42
C THR A 32 -5.46 -9.49 -0.36
N ILE A 33 -5.50 -9.38 -1.68
CA ILE A 33 -4.97 -10.38 -2.60
C ILE A 33 -4.05 -9.74 -3.65
N HIS A 34 -3.19 -10.55 -4.25
CA HIS A 34 -2.52 -10.22 -5.48
C HIS A 34 -3.50 -10.29 -6.66
N TRP A 35 -3.23 -9.61 -7.78
CA TRP A 35 -4.10 -9.69 -8.97
C TRP A 35 -4.29 -11.12 -9.52
N THR A 36 -3.36 -12.04 -9.23
CA THR A 36 -3.50 -13.48 -9.56
C THR A 36 -4.46 -14.23 -8.65
N GLY A 37 -5.02 -13.57 -7.62
CA GLY A 37 -5.91 -14.17 -6.63
C GLY A 37 -5.18 -14.76 -5.41
N LYS A 38 -3.84 -14.73 -5.37
CA LYS A 38 -3.09 -15.20 -4.21
C LYS A 38 -3.26 -14.23 -3.04
N ARG A 39 -3.47 -14.78 -1.83
CA ARG A 39 -3.55 -13.98 -0.61
C ARG A 39 -2.26 -13.21 -0.37
N GLN A 40 -2.39 -11.92 -0.14
CA GLN A 40 -1.33 -11.00 0.29
C GLN A 40 -1.90 -10.09 1.37
N GLN A 41 -1.91 -10.57 2.59
CA GLN A 41 -2.67 -9.97 3.68
C GLN A 41 -2.06 -8.66 4.18
N ILE A 42 -2.88 -7.62 4.14
CA ILE A 42 -2.70 -6.37 4.89
C ILE A 42 -3.94 -6.16 5.75
N ARG A 43 -3.76 -5.80 7.02
CA ARG A 43 -4.86 -5.57 7.97
C ARG A 43 -4.76 -4.19 8.58
N GLY A 44 -5.91 -3.58 8.82
CA GLY A 44 -6.02 -2.26 9.45
C GLY A 44 -7.08 -2.24 10.54
N TYR A 45 -6.67 -1.80 11.73
CA TYR A 45 -7.55 -1.64 12.89
C TYR A 45 -7.45 -0.24 13.43
N LEU A 46 -8.59 0.28 13.89
CA LEU A 46 -8.68 1.55 14.60
C LEU A 46 -9.23 1.30 16.00
N THR A 47 -8.42 1.52 17.02
CA THR A 47 -8.89 1.48 18.41
C THR A 47 -9.44 2.86 18.74
N VAL A 48 -10.75 2.96 19.00
CA VAL A 48 -11.43 4.18 19.40
C VAL A 48 -11.84 4.02 20.86
N ASP A 49 -11.28 4.82 21.74
CA ASP A 49 -11.35 4.68 23.21
C ASP A 49 -10.84 3.29 23.66
N LYS A 50 -11.74 2.32 23.82
CA LYS A 50 -11.40 0.94 24.22
C LYS A 50 -11.91 -0.10 23.21
N THR A 51 -12.56 0.34 22.14
CA THR A 51 -13.16 -0.55 21.15
C THR A 51 -12.28 -0.65 19.92
N VAL A 52 -11.98 -1.86 19.49
CA VAL A 52 -11.21 -2.14 18.26
C VAL A 52 -12.16 -2.32 17.10
N TYR A 53 -11.99 -1.53 16.07
CA TYR A 53 -12.73 -1.60 14.81
C TYR A 53 -11.81 -2.06 13.67
N CYS A 54 -12.24 -3.05 12.91
CA CYS A 54 -11.60 -3.43 11.65
C CYS A 54 -12.07 -2.49 10.54
N PHE A 55 -11.12 -1.93 9.76
CA PHE A 55 -11.43 -1.17 8.56
C PHE A 55 -10.80 -1.77 7.30
N MET A 56 -9.82 -2.71 7.45
CA MET A 56 -9.12 -3.34 6.33
C MET A 56 -8.72 -4.77 6.67
N GLY A 57 -8.86 -5.68 5.68
CA GLY A 57 -8.60 -7.11 5.82
C GLY A 57 -9.83 -7.89 6.26
N ASP A 58 -9.65 -9.13 6.68
CA ASP A 58 -10.78 -9.93 7.18
C ASP A 58 -11.25 -9.44 8.56
N LYS A 59 -12.50 -9.03 8.64
CA LYS A 59 -13.13 -8.55 9.89
C LYS A 59 -13.22 -9.63 10.96
N GLU A 60 -13.32 -10.93 10.56
CA GLU A 60 -13.43 -12.06 11.47
C GLU A 60 -14.38 -11.78 12.66
N PHE A 61 -13.80 -11.67 13.88
CA PHE A 61 -14.53 -11.44 15.13
C PHE A 61 -14.52 -9.99 15.60
N HIS A 62 -13.95 -9.05 14.83
CA HIS A 62 -13.87 -7.65 15.22
C HIS A 62 -15.13 -6.87 14.85
N GLN A 63 -15.40 -5.80 15.61
CA GLN A 63 -16.36 -4.80 15.16
C GLN A 63 -15.84 -4.12 13.91
N ILE A 64 -16.73 -3.73 13.01
CA ILE A 64 -16.35 -3.01 11.79
C ILE A 64 -16.46 -1.49 12.00
N LEU A 65 -15.56 -0.74 11.37
CA LEU A 65 -15.76 0.68 11.11
C LEU A 65 -16.45 0.80 9.75
N PRO A 66 -17.73 1.20 9.67
CA PRO A 66 -18.51 1.13 8.44
C PRO A 66 -17.86 1.94 7.31
N GLN A 67 -17.65 1.32 6.15
CA GLN A 67 -17.22 2.00 4.93
C GLN A 67 -18.39 2.78 4.34
N ILE A 68 -18.23 4.08 4.14
CA ILE A 68 -19.28 4.95 3.59
C ILE A 68 -19.03 5.41 2.17
N SER A 69 -17.77 5.41 1.72
CA SER A 69 -17.44 5.70 0.32
C SER A 69 -16.13 5.07 -0.12
N LEU A 70 -16.03 4.88 -1.42
CA LEU A 70 -14.85 4.49 -2.17
C LEU A 70 -14.72 5.39 -3.38
N ASP A 71 -13.55 5.98 -3.57
CA ASP A 71 -13.18 6.74 -4.76
C ASP A 71 -11.88 6.18 -5.33
N VAL A 72 -11.83 6.00 -6.65
CA VAL A 72 -10.68 5.45 -7.38
C VAL A 72 -10.31 6.39 -8.50
N THR A 73 -9.06 6.81 -8.52
CA THR A 73 -8.44 7.55 -9.62
C THR A 73 -7.32 6.70 -10.24
N ALA A 74 -6.72 7.18 -11.33
CA ALA A 74 -5.66 6.42 -12.01
C ALA A 74 -4.41 6.17 -11.12
N THR A 75 -4.16 7.03 -10.13
CA THR A 75 -2.98 6.92 -9.25
C THR A 75 -3.33 6.67 -7.80
N ALA A 76 -4.61 6.74 -7.40
CA ALA A 76 -4.96 6.62 -5.99
C ALA A 76 -6.33 5.97 -5.76
N THR A 77 -6.44 5.26 -4.63
CA THR A 77 -7.68 4.70 -4.11
C THR A 77 -7.94 5.26 -2.72
N THR A 78 -9.13 5.82 -2.50
CA THR A 78 -9.51 6.46 -1.24
C THR A 78 -10.76 5.82 -0.66
N TYR A 79 -10.66 5.34 0.56
CA TYR A 79 -11.77 4.83 1.36
C TYR A 79 -12.12 5.78 2.48
N ILE A 80 -13.41 5.97 2.73
CA ILE A 80 -13.91 6.69 3.90
C ILE A 80 -14.71 5.73 4.78
N PHE A 81 -14.34 5.68 6.04
CA PHE A 81 -15.03 4.92 7.07
C PHE A 81 -15.57 5.87 8.14
N GLU A 82 -16.74 5.59 8.68
CA GLU A 82 -17.34 6.51 9.63
C GLU A 82 -18.32 5.83 10.58
N ASN A 83 -18.31 6.26 11.84
CA ASN A 83 -19.36 6.01 12.82
C ASN A 83 -19.65 7.28 13.62
N ASP A 84 -20.39 7.18 14.71
CA ASP A 84 -20.75 8.29 15.61
C ASP A 84 -19.55 8.90 16.36
N LYS A 85 -18.44 8.16 16.47
CA LYS A 85 -17.26 8.56 17.23
C LYS A 85 -16.12 9.11 16.37
N VAL A 86 -15.95 8.56 15.17
CA VAL A 86 -14.76 8.84 14.36
C VAL A 86 -15.06 8.75 12.87
N ARG A 87 -14.34 9.54 12.07
CA ARG A 87 -14.22 9.40 10.62
C ARG A 87 -12.76 9.14 10.27
N LEU A 88 -12.53 8.09 9.48
CA LEU A 88 -11.23 7.72 8.95
C LEU A 88 -11.24 7.85 7.43
N CYS A 89 -10.30 8.58 6.86
CA CYS A 89 -9.95 8.51 5.45
C CYS A 89 -8.66 7.70 5.32
N CYS A 90 -8.70 6.61 4.55
CA CYS A 90 -7.55 5.79 4.19
C CYS A 90 -7.31 5.92 2.69
N ARG A 91 -6.13 6.45 2.28
CA ARG A 91 -5.79 6.65 0.88
C ARG A 91 -4.50 5.94 0.54
N PHE A 92 -4.55 5.13 -0.52
CA PHE A 92 -3.39 4.51 -1.15
C PHE A 92 -3.04 5.32 -2.40
N THR A 93 -1.76 5.69 -2.57
CA THR A 93 -1.30 6.42 -3.76
C THR A 93 -0.05 5.74 -4.32
N SER A 94 -0.17 5.17 -5.50
CA SER A 94 0.94 4.64 -6.30
C SER A 94 1.20 5.63 -7.44
N PRO A 95 2.28 6.45 -7.39
CA PRO A 95 2.47 7.58 -8.30
C PRO A 95 2.98 7.12 -9.67
N LEU A 96 2.11 6.56 -10.50
CA LEU A 96 2.40 6.08 -11.85
C LEU A 96 2.50 7.25 -12.84
N ILE A 97 3.49 8.12 -12.65
CA ILE A 97 3.71 9.32 -13.44
C ILE A 97 4.63 9.01 -14.62
N LEU A 98 4.08 8.56 -15.75
CA LEU A 98 4.83 8.07 -16.93
C LEU A 98 5.83 9.06 -17.51
N SER A 99 5.65 10.36 -17.30
CA SER A 99 6.60 11.39 -17.73
C SER A 99 7.87 11.48 -16.89
N ASP A 100 7.91 10.80 -15.72
CA ASP A 100 9.06 10.73 -14.84
C ASP A 100 9.47 9.26 -14.58
N PRO A 101 10.32 8.65 -15.43
CA PRO A 101 10.73 7.24 -15.30
C PRO A 101 11.36 6.90 -13.95
N LEU A 102 12.03 7.86 -13.32
CA LEU A 102 12.63 7.66 -12.01
C LEU A 102 11.54 7.52 -10.92
N LEU A 103 10.50 8.34 -11.00
CA LEU A 103 9.39 8.30 -10.05
C LEU A 103 8.53 7.05 -10.26
N VAL A 104 8.22 6.69 -11.52
CA VAL A 104 7.50 5.46 -11.87
C VAL A 104 8.22 4.21 -11.36
N SER A 105 9.56 4.18 -11.53
CA SER A 105 10.35 3.00 -11.10
C SER A 105 10.58 2.95 -9.60
N ARG A 106 10.34 4.04 -8.86
CA ARG A 106 10.53 4.10 -7.41
C ARG A 106 9.44 3.28 -6.70
N PRO A 107 9.77 2.14 -6.09
CA PRO A 107 8.79 1.17 -5.60
C PRO A 107 8.21 1.59 -4.24
N CYS A 108 7.53 2.73 -4.21
CA CYS A 108 6.99 3.35 -3.00
C CYS A 108 5.52 3.72 -3.21
N THR A 109 4.62 3.07 -2.47
CA THR A 109 3.22 3.48 -2.35
C THR A 109 3.03 4.23 -1.04
N TYR A 110 2.38 5.39 -1.12
CA TYR A 110 1.98 6.17 0.05
C TYR A 110 0.66 5.66 0.59
N ILE A 111 0.56 5.50 1.90
CA ILE A 111 -0.66 5.13 2.60
C ILE A 111 -0.94 6.21 3.63
N ASP A 112 -1.97 7.01 3.38
CA ASP A 112 -2.36 8.10 4.25
C ASP A 112 -3.57 7.72 5.11
N PHE A 113 -3.48 8.03 6.39
CA PHE A 113 -4.56 7.93 7.34
C PHE A 113 -4.88 9.32 7.87
N MET A 114 -6.08 9.82 7.60
CA MET A 114 -6.60 11.07 8.13
C MET A 114 -7.76 10.77 9.07
N VAL A 115 -7.60 11.08 10.34
CA VAL A 115 -8.59 10.81 11.38
C VAL A 115 -9.23 12.11 11.85
N GLU A 116 -10.55 12.15 11.82
CA GLU A 116 -11.37 13.18 12.41
C GLU A 116 -12.13 12.58 13.62
N LYS A 117 -11.83 13.07 14.81
CA LYS A 117 -12.54 12.71 16.04
C LYS A 117 -13.86 13.49 16.11
N LYS A 118 -14.96 12.79 16.29
CA LYS A 118 -16.29 13.38 16.52
C LYS A 118 -16.63 13.39 18.02
N ASN A 119 -16.68 12.19 18.60
CA ASN A 119 -17.01 11.96 20.01
C ASN A 119 -16.05 10.92 20.62
N ALA A 120 -14.78 10.94 20.24
CA ALA A 120 -13.74 10.04 20.75
C ALA A 120 -12.67 10.83 21.52
N ASP A 121 -12.25 10.29 22.66
CA ASP A 121 -11.13 10.85 23.43
C ASP A 121 -9.79 10.38 22.87
N ASN A 122 -9.67 9.08 22.60
CA ASN A 122 -8.44 8.46 22.11
C ASN A 122 -8.68 7.64 20.85
N VAL A 123 -7.80 7.82 19.86
CA VAL A 123 -7.80 7.03 18.64
C VAL A 123 -6.39 6.54 18.34
N GLN A 124 -6.27 5.23 18.12
CA GLN A 124 -5.00 4.57 17.81
C GLN A 124 -5.15 3.73 16.54
N LEU A 125 -4.19 3.84 15.63
CA LEU A 125 -4.05 3.01 14.43
C LEU A 125 -3.17 1.79 14.76
N ASP A 126 -3.58 0.65 14.21
CA ASP A 126 -2.78 -0.56 14.13
C ASP A 126 -2.85 -1.07 12.68
N PHE A 127 -1.72 -1.05 11.96
CA PHE A 127 -1.63 -1.43 10.57
C PHE A 127 -0.59 -2.54 10.42
N ILE A 128 -0.98 -3.67 9.82
CA ILE A 128 -0.21 -4.90 9.81
C ILE A 128 -0.01 -5.38 8.37
N VAL A 129 1.24 -5.66 8.03
CA VAL A 129 1.65 -6.22 6.74
C VAL A 129 2.21 -7.62 7.00
N SER A 130 1.58 -8.66 6.45
CA SER A 130 1.98 -10.04 6.70
C SER A 130 3.11 -10.50 5.76
N ALA A 131 3.77 -11.60 6.13
CA ALA A 131 4.80 -12.25 5.32
C ALA A 131 4.26 -12.85 4.00
N ASP A 132 2.93 -12.91 3.82
CA ASP A 132 2.34 -13.32 2.54
C ASP A 132 2.79 -12.43 1.36
N LEU A 133 3.26 -11.20 1.65
CA LEU A 133 3.76 -10.26 0.64
C LEU A 133 5.16 -10.61 0.11
N VAL A 134 5.89 -11.52 0.76
CA VAL A 134 7.30 -11.80 0.45
C VAL A 134 7.57 -13.29 0.21
N ARG A 135 6.55 -14.14 0.21
CA ARG A 135 6.70 -15.58 0.02
C ARG A 135 5.53 -16.19 -0.77
N GLN A 136 5.82 -17.28 -1.49
CA GLN A 136 4.82 -18.08 -2.20
C GLN A 136 4.15 -19.10 -1.30
N GLU A 137 4.94 -19.79 -0.48
CA GLU A 137 4.54 -20.87 0.43
C GLU A 137 4.97 -20.55 1.86
N LYS A 138 5.00 -21.57 2.73
CA LYS A 138 5.48 -21.43 4.11
C LYS A 138 7.01 -21.45 4.18
N ASP A 139 7.65 -20.55 3.43
CA ASP A 139 9.09 -20.33 3.53
C ASP A 139 9.44 -19.55 4.79
N GLU A 140 10.63 -19.79 5.32
CA GLU A 140 11.16 -19.01 6.45
C GLU A 140 11.37 -17.54 6.05
N VAL A 141 10.85 -16.66 6.88
CA VAL A 141 10.94 -15.21 6.72
C VAL A 141 11.72 -14.63 7.90
N ALA A 142 12.60 -13.68 7.60
CA ALA A 142 13.28 -12.89 8.62
C ALA A 142 13.02 -11.40 8.39
N GLY A 143 13.05 -10.64 9.47
CA GLY A 143 12.87 -9.20 9.40
C GLY A 143 13.60 -8.49 10.53
N PHE A 144 13.65 -7.18 10.40
CA PHE A 144 14.23 -6.29 11.41
C PHE A 144 13.51 -4.94 11.37
N ALA A 145 13.67 -4.17 12.44
CA ALA A 145 13.20 -2.80 12.53
C ALA A 145 14.37 -1.86 12.88
N GLY A 146 14.25 -0.61 12.46
CA GLY A 146 15.27 0.41 12.69
C GLY A 146 14.75 1.83 12.47
N THR A 147 15.65 2.78 12.66
CA THR A 147 15.41 4.19 12.39
C THR A 147 16.42 4.68 11.35
N PHE A 148 15.94 5.38 10.34
CA PHE A 148 16.82 5.97 9.33
C PHE A 148 17.26 7.38 9.74
N LYS A 149 18.45 7.80 9.30
CA LYS A 149 19.11 9.06 9.72
C LYS A 149 18.28 10.33 9.51
N GLN A 150 17.34 10.33 8.57
CA GLN A 150 16.44 11.45 8.28
C GLN A 150 15.15 11.43 9.14
N GLY A 151 15.11 10.63 10.21
CA GLY A 151 14.05 10.74 11.22
C GLY A 151 12.76 9.97 10.92
N PHE A 152 12.81 8.87 10.16
CA PHE A 152 11.69 7.94 10.07
C PHE A 152 12.03 6.56 10.64
N SER A 153 11.05 5.90 11.25
CA SER A 153 11.14 4.50 11.65
C SER A 153 10.71 3.59 10.50
N TYR A 154 11.27 2.40 10.44
CA TYR A 154 10.90 1.41 9.45
C TYR A 154 11.08 -0.02 9.99
N ALA A 155 10.38 -0.95 9.38
CA ALA A 155 10.71 -2.36 9.48
C ALA A 155 10.73 -2.97 8.07
N SER A 156 11.46 -4.05 7.96
CA SER A 156 11.63 -4.80 6.72
C SER A 156 11.52 -6.29 7.00
N MET A 157 10.99 -7.03 6.05
CA MET A 157 11.02 -8.49 6.07
C MET A 157 11.17 -9.04 4.67
N GLY A 158 11.73 -10.25 4.57
CA GLY A 158 11.89 -10.97 3.33
C GLY A 158 12.15 -12.45 3.59
N ARG A 159 12.01 -13.25 2.57
CA ARG A 159 12.33 -14.67 2.59
C ARG A 159 13.82 -14.86 2.91
N MET A 160 14.17 -15.80 3.79
CA MET A 160 15.57 -16.05 4.13
C MET A 160 16.39 -16.54 2.93
N ARG A 161 15.80 -17.39 2.10
CA ARG A 161 16.45 -17.87 0.88
C ARG A 161 15.98 -17.05 -0.32
N GLN A 162 16.84 -16.17 -0.79
CA GLN A 162 16.58 -15.31 -1.94
C GLN A 162 16.84 -16.04 -3.27
N GLN A 163 15.81 -16.10 -4.14
CA GLN A 163 15.89 -16.70 -5.47
C GLN A 163 15.16 -15.77 -6.47
N PRO A 164 15.80 -14.66 -6.88
CA PRO A 164 15.17 -13.72 -7.81
C PRO A 164 14.69 -14.43 -9.08
N LEU A 165 13.43 -14.16 -9.47
CA LEU A 165 12.78 -14.75 -10.65
C LEU A 165 12.86 -16.29 -10.71
N GLY A 166 12.91 -16.95 -9.54
CA GLY A 166 13.05 -18.40 -9.44
C GLY A 166 11.74 -19.18 -9.54
N SER A 167 10.59 -18.51 -9.43
CA SER A 167 9.27 -19.12 -9.48
C SER A 167 8.56 -18.81 -10.80
N SER A 168 7.71 -19.74 -11.26
CA SER A 168 6.86 -19.57 -12.43
C SER A 168 5.51 -20.27 -12.20
N GLY A 169 4.46 -19.84 -12.92
CA GLY A 169 3.12 -20.40 -12.83
C GLY A 169 2.03 -19.32 -12.78
N ASP A 170 0.78 -19.76 -12.71
CA ASP A 170 -0.40 -18.87 -12.86
C ASP A 170 -0.65 -17.97 -11.63
N HIS A 171 -0.14 -18.35 -10.46
CA HIS A 171 -0.32 -17.61 -9.22
C HIS A 171 1.00 -17.07 -8.68
N THR A 172 1.93 -16.75 -9.57
CA THR A 172 3.25 -16.24 -9.18
C THR A 172 3.13 -14.84 -8.62
N THR A 173 3.66 -14.65 -7.42
CA THR A 173 3.88 -13.36 -6.77
C THR A 173 5.36 -13.21 -6.49
N ILE A 174 5.83 -12.04 -6.09
CA ILE A 174 7.21 -11.87 -5.70
C ILE A 174 7.51 -12.69 -4.43
N ASP A 175 8.57 -13.50 -4.47
CA ASP A 175 9.05 -14.31 -3.33
C ASP A 175 10.56 -14.12 -3.11
N TRP A 176 11.09 -13.04 -3.65
CA TRP A 176 12.47 -12.59 -3.45
C TRP A 176 12.47 -11.10 -3.10
N GLY A 177 13.57 -10.59 -2.58
CA GLY A 177 13.66 -9.22 -2.12
C GLY A 177 13.04 -8.99 -0.75
N TYR A 178 12.75 -7.74 -0.45
CA TYR A 178 12.31 -7.31 0.86
C TYR A 178 11.21 -6.26 0.78
N VAL A 179 10.13 -6.48 1.53
CA VAL A 179 9.13 -5.44 1.78
C VAL A 179 9.60 -4.53 2.93
N TYR A 180 9.30 -3.25 2.80
CA TYR A 180 9.55 -2.22 3.80
C TYR A 180 8.25 -1.49 4.12
N LEU A 181 8.00 -1.29 5.41
CA LEU A 181 7.01 -0.33 5.88
C LEU A 181 7.76 0.76 6.65
N ALA A 182 7.57 2.01 6.26
CA ALA A 182 8.21 3.17 6.90
C ALA A 182 7.16 4.20 7.33
N GLY A 183 7.41 4.89 8.44
CA GLY A 183 6.52 5.90 8.98
C GLY A 183 7.28 7.01 9.68
N ASN A 184 6.66 8.18 9.76
CA ASN A 184 7.21 9.34 10.44
C ASN A 184 7.23 9.18 11.97
N ASP A 185 7.73 10.19 12.70
CA ASP A 185 7.96 10.21 14.15
C ASP A 185 6.71 9.90 15.01
N LYS A 186 5.51 9.88 14.43
CA LYS A 186 4.25 9.61 15.14
C LYS A 186 3.86 8.14 15.15
N SER A 187 4.63 7.30 14.45
CA SER A 187 4.37 5.86 14.34
C SER A 187 5.52 5.04 14.89
N THR A 188 5.18 3.99 15.63
CA THR A 188 6.12 2.95 16.06
C THR A 188 6.00 1.79 15.07
N ILE A 189 7.08 1.46 14.38
CA ILE A 189 7.12 0.36 13.42
C ILE A 189 8.03 -0.73 13.95
N THR A 190 7.52 -1.96 13.98
CA THR A 190 8.20 -3.13 14.52
C THR A 190 8.08 -4.32 13.57
N TYR A 191 9.03 -5.24 13.66
CA TYR A 191 8.89 -6.58 13.11
C TYR A 191 8.47 -7.54 14.22
N ASP A 192 7.34 -8.19 14.04
CA ASP A 192 6.80 -9.23 14.92
C ASP A 192 7.20 -10.60 14.38
N ALA A 193 8.25 -11.18 14.94
CA ALA A 193 8.78 -12.46 14.50
C ALA A 193 7.83 -13.64 14.81
N ALA A 194 6.99 -13.53 15.85
CA ALA A 194 6.05 -14.60 16.21
C ALA A 194 4.89 -14.72 15.22
N ASN A 195 4.46 -13.58 14.65
CA ASN A 195 3.38 -13.51 13.68
C ASN A 195 3.90 -13.32 12.24
N GLU A 196 5.23 -13.27 12.04
CA GLU A 196 5.88 -13.01 10.74
C GLU A 196 5.25 -11.80 10.03
N ALA A 197 5.22 -10.66 10.70
CA ALA A 197 4.54 -9.46 10.22
C ALA A 197 5.30 -8.18 10.58
N ILE A 198 5.13 -7.16 9.76
CA ILE A 198 5.49 -5.79 10.13
C ILE A 198 4.24 -5.13 10.71
N ARG A 199 4.39 -4.50 11.85
CA ARG A 199 3.32 -3.79 12.56
C ARG A 199 3.66 -2.33 12.74
N CYS A 200 2.72 -1.46 12.35
CA CYS A 200 2.76 -0.04 12.63
C CYS A 200 1.69 0.32 13.66
N GLN A 201 2.09 0.97 14.73
CA GLN A 201 1.17 1.54 15.72
C GLN A 201 1.36 3.05 15.79
N ALA A 202 0.27 3.79 15.70
CA ALA A 202 0.27 5.24 15.88
C ALA A 202 -0.82 5.65 16.88
N ALA A 203 -0.41 6.25 17.99
CA ALA A 203 -1.30 6.66 19.06
C ALA A 203 -1.73 8.13 18.92
N ASN A 204 -2.85 8.46 19.57
CA ASN A 204 -3.38 9.85 19.64
C ASN A 204 -3.56 10.50 18.27
N LEU A 205 -4.09 9.74 17.31
CA LEU A 205 -4.36 10.26 15.97
C LEU A 205 -5.38 11.40 16.04
N ASN A 206 -4.94 12.56 15.61
CA ASN A 206 -5.77 13.78 15.46
C ASN A 206 -5.42 14.56 14.19
N CYS A 207 -4.63 13.94 13.30
CA CYS A 207 -4.14 14.54 12.07
C CYS A 207 -3.76 13.46 11.07
N GLN A 208 -3.18 13.85 9.96
CA GLN A 208 -2.66 12.94 8.95
C GLN A 208 -1.42 12.19 9.44
N THR A 209 -1.43 10.89 9.22
CA THR A 209 -0.26 9.99 9.34
C THR A 209 -0.02 9.36 7.98
N THR A 210 1.20 9.44 7.49
CA THR A 210 1.60 8.81 6.22
C THR A 210 2.57 7.66 6.50
N LEU A 211 2.26 6.50 5.94
CA LEU A 211 3.18 5.38 5.81
C LEU A 211 3.64 5.25 4.35
N ILE A 212 4.82 4.70 4.16
CA ILE A 212 5.31 4.27 2.84
C ILE A 212 5.49 2.77 2.88
N LEU A 213 4.77 2.07 2.02
CA LEU A 213 5.01 0.66 1.71
C LEU A 213 5.91 0.61 0.48
N ALA A 214 7.08 -0.02 0.61
CA ALA A 214 8.08 -0.11 -0.45
C ALA A 214 8.58 -1.53 -0.62
N TYR A 215 9.15 -1.83 -1.79
CA TYR A 215 9.73 -3.14 -2.10
C TYR A 215 11.09 -3.00 -2.78
N ASP A 216 12.09 -3.73 -2.28
CA ASP A 216 13.39 -3.88 -2.93
C ASP A 216 13.47 -5.28 -3.54
N ASP A 217 13.36 -5.37 -4.84
CA ASP A 217 13.33 -6.61 -5.61
C ASP A 217 14.72 -7.22 -5.87
N LEU A 218 15.79 -6.58 -5.40
CA LEU A 218 17.20 -6.97 -5.57
C LEU A 218 17.64 -7.08 -7.04
N ALA A 219 16.83 -7.71 -7.86
CA ALA A 219 17.04 -7.89 -9.30
C ALA A 219 15.68 -7.99 -10.00
N SER A 220 15.43 -7.06 -10.91
CA SER A 220 14.14 -6.91 -11.60
C SER A 220 14.07 -7.74 -12.88
N ILE A 221 15.19 -7.93 -13.56
CA ILE A 221 15.25 -8.62 -14.86
C ILE A 221 16.50 -9.48 -14.94
N ASN A 222 16.35 -10.68 -15.51
CA ASN A 222 17.47 -11.47 -16.01
C ASN A 222 17.55 -11.30 -17.54
N TYR A 223 18.51 -10.52 -18.00
CA TYR A 223 18.71 -10.25 -19.43
C TYR A 223 19.86 -11.10 -19.97
N PHE A 224 19.54 -12.19 -20.63
CA PHE A 224 20.51 -13.15 -21.18
C PHE A 224 21.60 -13.60 -20.19
N GLY A 225 21.21 -13.87 -18.94
CA GLY A 225 22.11 -14.30 -17.87
C GLY A 225 22.70 -13.17 -17.02
N GLU A 226 22.48 -11.91 -17.39
CA GLU A 226 22.88 -10.75 -16.60
C GLU A 226 21.70 -10.23 -15.76
N TRP A 227 21.91 -10.15 -14.46
CA TRP A 227 20.93 -9.56 -13.54
C TRP A 227 20.92 -8.03 -13.64
N ARG A 228 19.76 -7.48 -13.90
CA ARG A 228 19.54 -6.03 -13.96
C ARG A 228 18.68 -5.57 -12.79
N LYS A 229 19.12 -4.50 -12.14
CA LYS A 229 18.37 -3.82 -11.07
C LYS A 229 17.34 -2.87 -11.66
N ALA A 230 16.32 -2.53 -10.86
CA ALA A 230 15.33 -1.52 -11.21
C ALA A 230 15.96 -0.14 -11.48
N TYR A 231 15.30 0.65 -12.32
CA TYR A 231 15.83 1.94 -12.78
C TYR A 231 16.06 2.96 -11.65
N TRP A 232 15.26 2.91 -10.57
CA TRP A 232 15.43 3.77 -9.41
C TRP A 232 16.83 3.66 -8.76
N THR A 233 17.50 2.50 -8.90
CA THR A 233 18.85 2.28 -8.35
C THR A 233 19.92 3.11 -9.03
N THR A 234 19.63 3.71 -10.18
CA THR A 234 20.53 4.64 -10.86
C THR A 234 20.73 5.94 -10.07
N LYS A 235 19.75 6.31 -9.22
CA LYS A 235 19.81 7.51 -8.39
C LYS A 235 19.99 7.21 -6.91
N TYR A 236 19.29 6.20 -6.39
CA TYR A 236 19.31 5.86 -4.96
C TYR A 236 20.14 4.58 -4.75
N LYS A 237 21.11 4.63 -3.84
CA LYS A 237 21.99 3.49 -3.54
C LYS A 237 21.29 2.40 -2.74
N THR A 238 20.28 2.78 -1.95
CA THR A 238 19.49 1.88 -1.10
C THR A 238 18.01 2.24 -1.16
N ILE A 239 17.16 1.27 -0.86
CA ILE A 239 15.72 1.50 -0.75
C ILE A 239 15.37 2.54 0.32
N LEU A 240 16.16 2.64 1.40
CA LEU A 240 15.95 3.63 2.46
C LEU A 240 16.20 5.07 1.96
N GLU A 241 17.14 5.27 1.03
CA GLU A 241 17.33 6.56 0.35
C GLU A 241 16.13 6.89 -0.56
N ALA A 242 15.58 5.91 -1.25
CA ALA A 242 14.37 6.07 -2.06
C ALA A 242 13.14 6.41 -1.20
N ILE A 243 12.97 5.73 -0.06
CA ILE A 243 11.91 6.03 0.93
C ILE A 243 12.09 7.44 1.51
N SER A 244 13.32 7.82 1.86
CA SER A 244 13.63 9.18 2.35
C SER A 244 13.25 10.26 1.33
N ALA A 245 13.58 10.04 0.06
CA ALA A 245 13.19 10.93 -1.03
C ALA A 245 11.66 10.97 -1.20
N ALA A 246 10.98 9.83 -1.04
CA ALA A 246 9.52 9.76 -1.11
C ALA A 246 8.85 10.59 0.00
N PHE A 247 9.34 10.57 1.23
CA PHE A 247 8.84 11.47 2.28
C PHE A 247 9.14 12.95 1.96
N ALA A 248 10.32 13.24 1.44
CA ALA A 248 10.75 14.62 1.16
C ALA A 248 9.94 15.27 0.02
N ASP A 249 9.61 14.52 -1.02
CA ASP A 249 8.93 15.04 -2.21
C ASP A 249 7.40 14.76 -2.22
N GLN A 250 6.84 14.17 -1.17
CA GLN A 250 5.44 13.74 -1.06
C GLN A 250 4.44 14.77 -1.59
N LYS A 251 4.52 16.02 -1.17
CA LYS A 251 3.61 17.09 -1.59
C LYS A 251 3.67 17.35 -3.09
N LYS A 252 4.88 17.34 -3.66
CA LYS A 252 5.10 17.49 -5.10
C LYS A 252 4.48 16.31 -5.87
N VAL A 253 4.74 15.10 -5.40
CA VAL A 253 4.24 13.85 -6.00
C VAL A 253 2.71 13.82 -5.99
N TYR A 254 2.08 14.16 -4.87
CA TYR A 254 0.61 14.22 -4.77
C TYR A 254 -0.01 15.24 -5.73
N LYS A 255 0.61 16.39 -5.88
CA LYS A 255 0.17 17.38 -6.86
C LYS A 255 0.25 16.85 -8.28
N GLN A 256 1.38 16.25 -8.67
CA GLN A 256 1.56 15.65 -9.99
C GLN A 256 0.57 14.50 -10.25
N ALA A 257 0.38 13.63 -9.26
CA ALA A 257 -0.58 12.53 -9.33
C ALA A 257 -2.02 13.06 -9.57
N SER A 258 -2.45 14.03 -8.77
CA SER A 258 -3.77 14.65 -8.92
C SER A 258 -3.95 15.36 -10.28
N GLU A 259 -2.92 16.01 -10.81
CA GLU A 259 -2.95 16.63 -12.14
C GLU A 259 -3.16 15.58 -13.25
N ILE A 260 -2.47 14.46 -13.17
CA ILE A 260 -2.62 13.34 -14.13
C ILE A 260 -3.99 12.69 -13.99
N ASP A 261 -4.46 12.44 -12.78
CA ASP A 261 -5.79 11.88 -12.52
C ASP A 261 -6.89 12.75 -13.19
N CYS A 262 -6.84 14.06 -12.95
CA CYS A 262 -7.77 15.01 -13.56
C CYS A 262 -7.66 15.03 -15.09
N GLU A 263 -6.45 14.95 -15.63
CA GLU A 263 -6.22 14.95 -17.09
C GLU A 263 -6.80 13.69 -17.75
N ILE A 264 -6.54 12.50 -17.16
CA ILE A 264 -7.06 11.23 -17.66
C ILE A 264 -8.59 11.24 -17.63
N GLU A 265 -9.17 11.59 -16.48
CA GLU A 265 -10.63 11.63 -16.31
C GLU A 265 -11.29 12.60 -17.30
N ALA A 266 -10.78 13.82 -17.42
CA ALA A 266 -11.34 14.83 -18.32
C ALA A 266 -11.26 14.41 -19.79
N LYS A 267 -10.13 13.84 -20.24
CA LYS A 267 -9.95 13.33 -21.60
C LYS A 267 -10.89 12.16 -21.88
N ALA A 268 -10.97 11.21 -20.96
CA ALA A 268 -11.81 10.03 -21.12
C ALA A 268 -13.31 10.39 -21.15
N LYS A 269 -13.78 11.29 -20.26
CA LYS A 269 -15.16 11.82 -20.28
C LYS A 269 -15.50 12.50 -21.60
N LYS A 270 -14.58 13.26 -22.16
CA LYS A 270 -14.77 13.93 -23.46
C LYS A 270 -14.92 12.94 -24.61
N ILE A 271 -14.26 11.79 -24.55
CA ILE A 271 -14.28 10.75 -25.60
C ILE A 271 -15.52 9.87 -25.49
N GLY A 272 -15.84 9.36 -24.31
CA GLY A 272 -16.87 8.33 -24.14
C GLY A 272 -17.76 8.48 -22.91
N GLY A 273 -17.76 9.65 -22.25
CA GLY A 273 -18.58 9.91 -21.06
C GLY A 273 -18.06 9.25 -19.78
N ASP A 274 -18.91 9.24 -18.75
CA ASP A 274 -18.51 8.76 -17.41
C ASP A 274 -18.18 7.26 -17.37
N GLU A 275 -18.86 6.43 -18.15
CA GLU A 275 -18.58 4.98 -18.19
C GLU A 275 -17.22 4.69 -18.80
N TYR A 276 -16.85 5.39 -19.86
CA TYR A 276 -15.53 5.26 -20.48
C TYR A 276 -14.43 5.80 -19.57
N ALA A 277 -14.68 6.91 -18.87
CA ALA A 277 -13.75 7.43 -17.88
C ALA A 277 -13.50 6.43 -16.76
N PHE A 278 -14.55 5.78 -16.25
CA PHE A 278 -14.42 4.72 -15.26
C PHE A 278 -13.54 3.56 -15.76
N LEU A 279 -13.74 3.10 -17.00
CA LEU A 279 -12.89 2.04 -17.57
C LEU A 279 -11.42 2.47 -17.70
N CYS A 280 -11.16 3.70 -18.13
CA CYS A 280 -9.79 4.23 -18.25
C CYS A 280 -9.08 4.39 -16.92
N VAL A 281 -9.81 4.66 -15.83
CA VAL A 281 -9.25 4.77 -14.49
C VAL A 281 -8.93 3.39 -13.92
N MET A 282 -9.72 2.35 -14.29
CA MET A 282 -9.58 0.99 -13.77
C MET A 282 -8.67 0.09 -14.60
N SER A 283 -8.19 0.55 -15.75
CA SER A 283 -7.26 -0.19 -16.62
C SER A 283 -5.81 0.15 -16.31
#